data_56d43e35cbeacd9e8e7dd76c15039758
#
_entry.id   56d43e35cbeacd9e8e7dd76c15039758
#
_cell.length_a   1.000
_cell.length_b   1.000
_cell.length_c   1.000
_cell.angle_alpha   90.00
_cell.angle_beta   90.00
_cell.angle_gamma   90.00
#
_symmetry.space_group_name_H-M   'P 1'
#
loop_
_entity.id
_entity.type
_entity.pdbx_description
1 polymer ?
#
loop_
_entity_poly.entity_id
_entity_poly.type
_entity_poly.pdbx_seq_one_letter_code
_entity_poly.pdbx_strand_id
1 'polypeptide(L)'
;KGVTDSFTQECKVKAFDRSGKALNVSVIPSTVKVDCSLSNYSKTVPLVPEYTGNVANGYAIDQMTFSKDKVKIYGDESKLKDINNIKVKVDVSDLEEGRTFKDLKLLSVSGVNKMSFTKVDGTITLVPSEQRQFTDMPIQIKNGKENNVSMSSDTCNLTVIGTSDRINALTNDDIKVYVDVVGLKKGRHN
;
A
#
# COMPACT_ATOMS: atom_id res chain seq x y z
N LYS A 1 9.46 -21.42 7.97
CA LYS A 1 8.84 -20.20 8.56
C LYS A 1 9.97 -19.42 9.21
N GLY A 2 10.15 -18.14 8.82
CA GLY A 2 11.17 -17.29 9.39
C GLY A 2 10.90 -16.98 10.86
N VAL A 3 11.96 -16.94 11.68
CA VAL A 3 11.90 -16.51 13.08
C VAL A 3 11.82 -14.98 13.10
N THR A 4 10.88 -14.42 13.86
CA THR A 4 10.59 -12.98 13.92
C THR A 4 10.99 -12.31 15.23
N ASP A 5 11.24 -13.10 16.26
CA ASP A 5 11.55 -12.62 17.61
C ASP A 5 12.79 -13.34 18.16
N SER A 6 13.54 -12.67 19.05
CA SER A 6 14.67 -13.27 19.75
C SER A 6 14.21 -14.47 20.56
N PHE A 7 15.03 -15.50 20.60
CA PHE A 7 14.71 -16.75 21.31
C PHE A 7 15.95 -17.37 21.91
N THR A 8 15.73 -18.19 22.92
CA THR A 8 16.73 -19.06 23.53
C THR A 8 16.37 -20.49 23.21
N GLN A 9 17.33 -21.27 22.74
CA GLN A 9 17.15 -22.68 22.43
C GLN A 9 18.28 -23.53 22.99
N GLU A 10 17.94 -24.69 23.58
CA GLU A 10 18.91 -25.69 23.95
C GLU A 10 19.26 -26.55 22.72
N CYS A 11 20.54 -26.57 22.36
CA CYS A 11 21.05 -27.24 21.18
C CYS A 11 21.96 -28.41 21.59
N LYS A 12 21.77 -29.58 20.97
CA LYS A 12 22.64 -30.74 21.17
C LYS A 12 23.99 -30.49 20.47
N VAL A 13 25.08 -30.75 21.20
CA VAL A 13 26.42 -30.66 20.65
C VAL A 13 26.78 -32.00 20.00
N LYS A 14 27.32 -31.92 18.79
CA LYS A 14 27.82 -33.08 18.04
C LYS A 14 29.21 -32.76 17.49
N ALA A 15 30.09 -33.79 17.51
CA ALA A 15 31.41 -33.70 16.92
C ALA A 15 31.39 -34.20 15.47
N PHE A 16 32.11 -33.49 14.59
CA PHE A 16 32.27 -33.84 13.17
C PHE A 16 33.77 -33.83 12.83
N ASP A 17 34.18 -34.70 11.91
CA ASP A 17 35.54 -34.64 11.34
C ASP A 17 35.64 -33.50 10.31
N ARG A 18 36.83 -33.30 9.71
CA ARG A 18 37.13 -32.25 8.74
C ARG A 18 36.33 -32.40 7.43
N SER A 19 35.77 -33.58 7.17
CA SER A 19 34.95 -33.87 6.00
C SER A 19 33.46 -33.65 6.26
N GLY A 20 33.06 -33.29 7.50
CA GLY A 20 31.67 -33.08 7.90
C GLY A 20 30.96 -34.38 8.32
N LYS A 21 31.67 -35.51 8.48
CA LYS A 21 31.11 -36.76 8.94
C LYS A 21 31.01 -36.76 10.47
N ALA A 22 29.84 -37.15 11.00
CA ALA A 22 29.62 -37.23 12.43
C ALA A 22 30.53 -38.27 13.08
N LEU A 23 31.19 -37.88 14.16
CA LEU A 23 32.03 -38.77 14.98
C LEU A 23 31.19 -39.41 16.09
N ASN A 24 31.40 -40.70 16.33
CA ASN A 24 30.76 -41.39 17.43
C ASN A 24 31.59 -41.26 18.71
N VAL A 25 31.53 -40.08 19.32
CA VAL A 25 32.28 -39.73 20.55
C VAL A 25 31.32 -39.07 21.56
N SER A 26 31.66 -39.19 22.85
CA SER A 26 30.95 -38.46 23.90
C SER A 26 31.43 -37.02 23.92
N VAL A 27 30.50 -36.07 23.95
CA VAL A 27 30.77 -34.62 24.01
C VAL A 27 30.26 -34.08 25.35
N ILE A 28 31.08 -33.33 26.06
CA ILE A 28 30.75 -32.69 27.33
C ILE A 28 30.99 -31.17 27.19
N PRO A 29 29.99 -30.35 27.43
CA PRO A 29 28.58 -30.66 27.69
C PRO A 29 27.85 -31.25 26.46
N SER A 30 26.90 -32.11 26.64
CA SER A 30 26.10 -32.74 25.57
C SER A 30 25.06 -31.80 24.97
N THR A 31 24.73 -30.70 25.69
CA THR A 31 23.85 -29.61 25.24
C THR A 31 24.44 -28.24 25.62
N VAL A 32 24.11 -27.26 24.82
CA VAL A 32 24.45 -25.82 25.09
C VAL A 32 23.22 -24.97 24.89
N LYS A 33 23.09 -23.93 25.71
CA LYS A 33 22.05 -22.93 25.59
C LYS A 33 22.53 -21.86 24.60
N VAL A 34 21.77 -21.62 23.54
CA VAL A 34 22.07 -20.64 22.51
C VAL A 34 21.04 -19.53 22.57
N ASP A 35 21.48 -18.32 22.87
CA ASP A 35 20.65 -17.11 22.85
C ASP A 35 20.82 -16.43 21.48
N CYS A 36 19.74 -16.43 20.71
CA CYS A 36 19.67 -15.75 19.42
C CYS A 36 18.99 -14.41 19.58
N SER A 37 19.75 -13.34 19.44
CA SER A 37 19.21 -11.97 19.41
C SER A 37 18.92 -11.56 17.97
N LEU A 38 17.66 -11.23 17.70
CA LEU A 38 17.22 -10.69 16.41
C LEU A 38 16.95 -9.19 16.59
N SER A 39 17.74 -8.36 15.90
CA SER A 39 17.42 -6.94 15.75
C SER A 39 16.60 -6.76 14.49
N ASN A 40 15.29 -6.49 14.65
CA ASN A 40 14.44 -6.13 13.53
C ASN A 40 14.52 -4.61 13.29
N TYR A 41 14.94 -4.22 12.10
CA TYR A 41 14.79 -2.83 11.68
C TYR A 41 13.31 -2.45 11.70
N SER A 42 13.03 -1.25 12.17
CA SER A 42 11.64 -0.76 12.27
C SER A 42 11.53 0.67 11.77
N LYS A 43 10.42 0.99 11.15
CA LYS A 43 10.06 2.31 10.65
C LYS A 43 8.62 2.62 11.05
N THR A 44 8.34 3.86 11.43
CA THR A 44 6.97 4.32 11.67
C THR A 44 6.51 5.08 10.43
N VAL A 45 5.37 4.69 9.90
CA VAL A 45 4.79 5.25 8.67
C VAL A 45 3.33 5.62 8.88
N PRO A 46 2.81 6.65 8.17
CA PRO A 46 1.41 7.04 8.25
C PRO A 46 0.49 5.97 7.63
N LEU A 47 -0.75 5.94 8.11
CA LEU A 47 -1.85 5.23 7.47
C LEU A 47 -2.50 6.12 6.42
N VAL A 48 -2.84 5.55 5.27
CA VAL A 48 -3.61 6.23 4.21
C VAL A 48 -4.79 5.37 3.80
N PRO A 49 -5.97 5.95 3.54
CA PRO A 49 -7.11 5.18 3.07
C PRO A 49 -6.88 4.69 1.63
N GLU A 50 -7.36 3.49 1.35
CA GLU A 50 -7.55 2.95 0.01
C GLU A 50 -9.02 2.64 -0.15
N TYR A 51 -9.72 3.53 -0.85
CA TYR A 51 -11.16 3.42 -1.04
C TYR A 51 -11.50 2.35 -2.07
N THR A 52 -12.57 1.60 -1.80
CA THR A 52 -13.23 0.70 -2.76
C THR A 52 -14.71 1.07 -2.87
N GLY A 53 -15.26 0.95 -4.08
CA GLY A 53 -16.60 1.47 -4.39
C GLY A 53 -16.62 2.99 -4.57
N ASN A 54 -17.81 3.52 -4.70
CA ASN A 54 -18.06 4.96 -4.79
C ASN A 54 -19.12 5.34 -3.75
N VAL A 55 -19.02 6.53 -3.18
CA VAL A 55 -20.10 7.10 -2.38
C VAL A 55 -21.34 7.34 -3.25
N ALA A 56 -22.51 7.42 -2.63
CA ALA A 56 -23.77 7.68 -3.35
C ALA A 56 -23.68 9.00 -4.15
N ASN A 57 -24.45 9.05 -5.24
CA ASN A 57 -24.53 10.24 -6.08
C ASN A 57 -24.96 11.46 -5.27
N GLY A 58 -24.31 12.60 -5.52
CA GLY A 58 -24.56 13.84 -4.79
C GLY A 58 -23.72 14.02 -3.54
N TYR A 59 -22.85 13.06 -3.21
CA TYR A 59 -21.94 13.13 -2.06
C TYR A 59 -20.48 13.07 -2.48
N ALA A 60 -19.60 13.62 -1.63
CA ALA A 60 -18.15 13.53 -1.77
C ALA A 60 -17.52 13.28 -0.41
N ILE A 61 -16.39 12.57 -0.41
CA ILE A 61 -15.60 12.34 0.80
C ILE A 61 -14.89 13.64 1.16
N ASP A 62 -15.24 14.19 2.32
CA ASP A 62 -14.57 15.34 2.90
C ASP A 62 -13.29 14.89 3.61
N GLN A 63 -13.41 14.05 4.63
CA GLN A 63 -12.29 13.61 5.44
C GLN A 63 -12.41 12.13 5.82
N MET A 64 -11.25 11.49 5.95
CA MET A 64 -11.10 10.18 6.59
C MET A 64 -10.08 10.30 7.72
N THR A 65 -10.49 9.95 8.93
CA THR A 65 -9.63 9.93 10.12
C THR A 65 -9.53 8.52 10.68
N PHE A 66 -8.34 8.16 11.17
CA PHE A 66 -8.13 6.88 11.85
C PHE A 66 -7.90 7.10 13.34
N SER A 67 -8.31 6.13 14.17
CA SER A 67 -8.05 6.15 15.62
C SER A 67 -6.56 6.13 15.97
N LYS A 68 -5.73 5.70 15.02
CA LYS A 68 -4.26 5.81 15.02
C LYS A 68 -3.82 6.22 13.64
N ASP A 69 -3.05 7.30 13.54
CA ASP A 69 -2.61 7.88 12.27
C ASP A 69 -1.34 7.22 11.69
N LYS A 70 -0.59 6.47 12.53
CA LYS A 70 0.69 5.86 12.17
C LYS A 70 0.80 4.44 12.70
N VAL A 71 1.55 3.61 11.98
CA VAL A 71 1.85 2.23 12.37
C VAL A 71 3.36 2.01 12.35
N LYS A 72 3.88 1.28 13.35
CA LYS A 72 5.27 0.83 13.36
C LYS A 72 5.35 -0.51 12.63
N ILE A 73 6.17 -0.56 11.59
CA ILE A 73 6.43 -1.72 10.76
C ILE A 73 7.82 -2.28 11.05
N TYR A 74 7.98 -3.59 10.95
CA TYR A 74 9.22 -4.31 11.22
C TYR A 74 9.55 -5.21 10.04
N GLY A 75 10.83 -5.30 9.67
CA GLY A 75 11.27 -6.13 8.55
C GLY A 75 12.70 -5.84 8.13
N ASP A 76 13.01 -6.19 6.88
CA ASP A 76 14.32 -5.94 6.28
C ASP A 76 14.49 -4.44 6.00
N GLU A 77 15.60 -3.88 6.48
CA GLU A 77 15.93 -2.46 6.34
C GLU A 77 15.90 -2.00 4.88
N SER A 78 16.46 -2.79 3.98
CA SER A 78 16.55 -2.46 2.55
C SER A 78 15.16 -2.30 1.91
N LYS A 79 14.18 -3.08 2.36
CA LYS A 79 12.80 -3.04 1.87
C LYS A 79 11.95 -1.99 2.57
N LEU A 80 12.16 -1.79 3.88
CA LEU A 80 11.38 -0.82 4.64
C LEU A 80 11.71 0.63 4.30
N LYS A 81 12.91 0.92 3.79
CA LYS A 81 13.31 2.29 3.39
C LYS A 81 12.35 2.91 2.39
N ASP A 82 11.86 2.12 1.43
CA ASP A 82 11.00 2.57 0.34
C ASP A 82 9.50 2.62 0.72
N ILE A 83 9.13 2.05 1.87
CA ILE A 83 7.75 2.07 2.35
C ILE A 83 7.47 3.40 3.06
N ASN A 84 6.64 4.25 2.45
CA ASN A 84 6.31 5.58 2.96
C ASN A 84 4.95 5.67 3.65
N ASN A 85 4.08 4.69 3.44
CA ASN A 85 2.77 4.58 4.09
C ASN A 85 2.29 3.13 4.13
N ILE A 86 1.27 2.86 4.93
CA ILE A 86 0.49 1.62 4.90
C ILE A 86 -0.95 1.97 4.56
N LYS A 87 -1.50 1.27 3.57
CA LYS A 87 -2.86 1.46 3.12
C LYS A 87 -3.85 0.73 4.02
N VAL A 88 -4.99 1.36 4.25
CA VAL A 88 -6.14 0.79 4.98
C VAL A 88 -7.30 0.70 4.00
N LYS A 89 -7.78 -0.51 3.75
CA LYS A 89 -8.91 -0.71 2.84
C LYS A 89 -10.22 -0.24 3.48
N VAL A 90 -10.93 0.66 2.80
CA VAL A 90 -12.19 1.24 3.24
C VAL A 90 -13.21 1.11 2.12
N ASP A 91 -14.28 0.37 2.38
CA ASP A 91 -15.40 0.27 1.44
C ASP A 91 -16.36 1.43 1.69
N VAL A 92 -16.52 2.26 0.67
CA VAL A 92 -17.35 3.46 0.70
C VAL A 92 -18.60 3.33 -0.21
N SER A 93 -18.88 2.10 -0.66
CA SER A 93 -19.99 1.85 -1.58
C SER A 93 -21.32 2.38 -1.03
N ASP A 94 -21.96 3.22 -1.83
CA ASP A 94 -23.31 3.74 -1.61
C ASP A 94 -23.50 4.49 -0.28
N LEU A 95 -22.43 5.04 0.30
CA LEU A 95 -22.54 5.85 1.51
C LEU A 95 -23.22 7.19 1.19
N GLU A 96 -24.27 7.53 1.96
CA GLU A 96 -25.01 8.79 1.90
C GLU A 96 -24.70 9.72 3.09
N GLU A 97 -24.09 9.17 4.13
CA GLU A 97 -23.73 9.90 5.35
C GLU A 97 -22.38 9.47 5.91
N GLY A 98 -21.84 10.27 6.79
CA GLY A 98 -20.60 9.95 7.52
C GLY A 98 -20.76 8.69 8.35
N ARG A 99 -19.70 7.87 8.41
CA ARG A 99 -19.74 6.56 9.08
C ARG A 99 -18.45 6.26 9.84
N THR A 100 -18.60 5.60 10.99
CA THR A 100 -17.48 5.01 11.72
C THR A 100 -17.38 3.51 11.41
N PHE A 101 -16.22 3.11 10.92
CA PHE A 101 -15.85 1.72 10.65
C PHE A 101 -15.03 1.18 11.81
N LYS A 102 -15.33 -0.05 12.20
CA LYS A 102 -14.56 -0.78 13.20
C LYS A 102 -13.66 -1.81 12.53
N ASP A 103 -12.49 -2.05 13.12
CA ASP A 103 -11.60 -3.13 12.71
C ASP A 103 -11.19 -3.11 11.22
N LEU A 104 -11.02 -1.95 10.61
CA LEU A 104 -10.48 -1.81 9.26
C LEU A 104 -9.10 -2.45 9.18
N LYS A 105 -8.88 -3.30 8.17
CA LYS A 105 -7.64 -4.04 8.00
C LYS A 105 -6.58 -3.21 7.29
N LEU A 106 -5.36 -3.24 7.83
CA LEU A 106 -4.18 -2.73 7.17
C LEU A 106 -3.75 -3.70 6.06
N LEU A 107 -3.37 -3.16 4.90
CA LEU A 107 -2.90 -3.99 3.79
C LEU A 107 -1.46 -4.45 4.04
N SER A 108 -1.22 -5.72 3.70
CA SER A 108 0.12 -6.30 3.76
C SER A 108 1.01 -5.72 2.66
N VAL A 109 2.25 -5.38 3.01
CA VAL A 109 3.25 -4.87 2.07
C VAL A 109 4.45 -5.79 2.06
N SER A 110 4.99 -6.07 0.87
CA SER A 110 6.18 -6.91 0.72
C SER A 110 7.36 -6.34 1.50
N GLY A 111 8.04 -7.18 2.27
CA GLY A 111 9.16 -6.77 3.13
C GLY A 111 8.75 -6.39 4.56
N VAL A 112 7.47 -6.25 4.84
CA VAL A 112 6.96 -6.08 6.21
C VAL A 112 6.67 -7.45 6.80
N ASN A 113 7.40 -7.81 7.85
CA ASN A 113 7.22 -9.10 8.56
C ASN A 113 6.21 -8.99 9.70
N LYS A 114 6.13 -7.80 10.34
CA LYS A 114 5.26 -7.54 11.49
C LYS A 114 4.83 -6.07 11.49
N MET A 115 3.64 -5.80 11.97
CA MET A 115 3.12 -4.46 12.28
C MET A 115 2.74 -4.38 13.75
N SER A 116 2.83 -3.20 14.36
CA SER A 116 2.45 -2.99 15.76
C SER A 116 0.95 -3.27 16.01
N PHE A 117 0.14 -3.14 14.98
CA PHE A 117 -1.26 -3.56 14.93
C PHE A 117 -1.64 -3.81 13.47
N THR A 118 -2.71 -4.57 13.24
CA THR A 118 -3.18 -4.96 11.89
C THR A 118 -4.59 -4.47 11.58
N LYS A 119 -5.23 -3.82 12.56
CA LYS A 119 -6.57 -3.27 12.45
C LYS A 119 -6.63 -1.88 13.10
N VAL A 120 -7.49 -1.02 12.59
CA VAL A 120 -7.70 0.35 13.08
C VAL A 120 -9.16 0.75 12.88
N ASP A 121 -9.71 1.53 13.78
CA ASP A 121 -11.00 2.17 13.58
C ASP A 121 -10.82 3.44 12.75
N GLY A 122 -11.83 3.77 11.95
CA GLY A 122 -11.80 4.96 11.11
C GLY A 122 -13.16 5.60 10.96
N THR A 123 -13.19 6.91 10.88
CA THR A 123 -14.40 7.70 10.66
C THR A 123 -14.29 8.48 9.37
N ILE A 124 -15.27 8.33 8.51
CA ILE A 124 -15.41 9.08 7.26
C ILE A 124 -16.50 10.14 7.42
N THR A 125 -16.26 11.33 6.91
CA THR A 125 -17.25 12.38 6.76
C THR A 125 -17.55 12.62 5.30
N LEU A 126 -18.82 12.84 4.99
CA LEU A 126 -19.31 13.16 3.66
C LEU A 126 -19.90 14.55 3.65
N VAL A 127 -19.81 15.21 2.50
CA VAL A 127 -20.45 16.50 2.22
C VAL A 127 -21.16 16.43 0.86
N PRO A 128 -22.11 17.30 0.57
CA PRO A 128 -22.66 17.43 -0.79
C PRO A 128 -21.54 17.61 -1.81
N SER A 129 -21.63 16.91 -2.93
CA SER A 129 -20.64 17.03 -4.00
C SER A 129 -20.98 18.17 -4.95
N GLU A 130 -19.94 18.82 -5.46
CA GLU A 130 -20.01 19.69 -6.62
C GLU A 130 -19.37 19.02 -7.83
N GLN A 131 -19.72 19.50 -9.01
CA GLN A 131 -19.13 19.03 -10.25
C GLN A 131 -18.66 20.20 -11.10
N ARG A 132 -17.53 19.98 -11.80
CA ARG A 132 -16.99 20.93 -12.76
C ARG A 132 -16.57 20.21 -14.03
N GLN A 133 -16.97 20.77 -15.15
CA GLN A 133 -16.59 20.25 -16.47
C GLN A 133 -15.30 20.92 -16.94
N PHE A 134 -14.40 20.11 -17.48
CA PHE A 134 -13.18 20.52 -18.16
C PHE A 134 -13.28 20.08 -19.61
N THR A 135 -13.15 21.02 -20.53
CA THR A 135 -13.28 20.78 -21.97
C THR A 135 -11.91 20.85 -22.63
N ASP A 136 -11.78 20.15 -23.77
CA ASP A 136 -10.59 20.16 -24.62
C ASP A 136 -9.28 19.80 -23.88
N MET A 137 -9.38 18.92 -22.88
CA MET A 137 -8.22 18.45 -22.12
C MET A 137 -7.31 17.61 -23.00
N PRO A 138 -6.00 17.97 -23.12
CA PRO A 138 -5.08 17.24 -23.98
C PRO A 138 -4.82 15.82 -23.46
N ILE A 139 -4.84 14.85 -24.35
CA ILE A 139 -4.54 13.45 -24.06
C ILE A 139 -3.08 13.17 -24.37
N GLN A 140 -2.33 12.68 -23.40
CA GLN A 140 -0.92 12.30 -23.55
C GLN A 140 -0.77 10.78 -23.74
N ILE A 141 0.24 10.38 -24.51
CA ILE A 141 0.61 8.95 -24.64
C ILE A 141 1.66 8.62 -23.59
N LYS A 142 1.37 7.62 -22.76
CA LYS A 142 2.28 7.12 -21.74
C LYS A 142 2.83 5.75 -22.15
N ASN A 143 4.14 5.54 -21.92
CA ASN A 143 4.84 4.27 -22.19
C ASN A 143 4.83 3.85 -23.67
N GLY A 144 4.65 4.76 -24.61
CA GLY A 144 4.72 4.56 -26.04
C GLY A 144 5.63 5.57 -26.72
N LYS A 145 6.05 5.24 -27.97
CA LYS A 145 6.70 6.22 -28.86
C LYS A 145 5.61 6.90 -29.68
N GLU A 146 5.56 8.20 -29.65
CA GLU A 146 4.53 9.02 -30.34
C GLU A 146 4.33 8.62 -31.82
N ASN A 147 5.41 8.28 -32.53
CA ASN A 147 5.37 7.91 -33.95
C ASN A 147 4.70 6.54 -34.24
N ASN A 148 4.37 5.75 -33.20
CA ASN A 148 3.80 4.42 -33.38
C ASN A 148 2.35 4.32 -32.86
N VAL A 149 1.80 5.42 -32.34
CA VAL A 149 0.46 5.46 -31.78
C VAL A 149 -0.31 6.59 -32.44
N SER A 150 -1.46 6.27 -33.00
CA SER A 150 -2.42 7.25 -33.54
C SER A 150 -3.67 7.23 -32.70
N MET A 151 -4.09 8.39 -32.23
CA MET A 151 -5.33 8.56 -31.45
C MET A 151 -6.44 9.08 -32.36
N SER A 152 -7.69 8.71 -32.10
CA SER A 152 -8.86 9.22 -32.82
C SER A 152 -9.20 10.67 -32.43
N SER A 153 -8.77 11.08 -31.26
CA SER A 153 -8.87 12.47 -30.76
C SER A 153 -7.68 12.78 -29.87
N ASP A 154 -7.16 14.00 -29.97
CA ASP A 154 -6.05 14.48 -29.14
C ASP A 154 -6.53 15.18 -27.86
N THR A 155 -7.85 15.37 -27.73
CA THR A 155 -8.49 15.99 -26.57
C THR A 155 -9.71 15.23 -26.12
N CYS A 156 -10.12 15.43 -24.87
CA CYS A 156 -11.38 14.93 -24.33
C CYS A 156 -12.05 15.93 -23.38
N ASN A 157 -13.35 15.74 -23.18
CA ASN A 157 -14.10 16.44 -22.14
C ASN A 157 -14.26 15.49 -20.95
N LEU A 158 -14.13 16.02 -19.75
CA LEU A 158 -14.32 15.25 -18.52
C LEU A 158 -15.06 16.08 -17.48
N THR A 159 -15.76 15.40 -16.59
CA THR A 159 -16.40 16.00 -15.43
C THR A 159 -15.71 15.49 -14.17
N VAL A 160 -15.28 16.40 -13.32
CA VAL A 160 -14.71 16.08 -12.01
C VAL A 160 -15.76 16.35 -10.95
N ILE A 161 -15.93 15.40 -10.03
CA ILE A 161 -16.88 15.46 -8.92
C ILE A 161 -16.10 15.38 -7.62
N GLY A 162 -16.42 16.24 -6.66
CA GLY A 162 -15.71 16.29 -5.39
C GLY A 162 -16.32 17.27 -4.40
N THR A 163 -15.60 17.57 -3.33
CA THR A 163 -16.00 18.63 -2.39
C THR A 163 -15.84 20.01 -3.05
N SER A 164 -16.68 20.97 -2.65
CA SER A 164 -16.66 22.34 -3.19
C SER A 164 -15.25 22.93 -3.18
N ASP A 165 -14.57 22.88 -2.04
CA ASP A 165 -13.23 23.46 -1.90
C ASP A 165 -12.21 22.84 -2.88
N ARG A 166 -12.25 21.52 -3.07
CA ARG A 166 -11.35 20.83 -4.00
C ARG A 166 -11.67 21.16 -5.45
N ILE A 167 -12.96 21.14 -5.80
CA ILE A 167 -13.41 21.46 -7.17
C ILE A 167 -13.05 22.90 -7.56
N ASN A 168 -13.25 23.86 -6.64
CA ASN A 168 -12.93 25.25 -6.88
C ASN A 168 -11.43 25.54 -6.97
N ALA A 169 -10.61 24.76 -6.25
CA ALA A 169 -9.15 24.88 -6.29
C ALA A 169 -8.52 24.27 -7.55
N LEU A 170 -9.22 23.36 -8.27
CA LEU A 170 -8.66 22.70 -9.45
C LEU A 170 -8.52 23.66 -10.64
N THR A 171 -7.39 23.55 -11.31
CA THR A 171 -7.10 24.20 -12.59
C THR A 171 -6.86 23.12 -13.67
N ASN A 172 -6.81 23.55 -14.95
CA ASN A 172 -6.50 22.63 -16.05
C ASN A 172 -5.11 21.97 -15.89
N ASP A 173 -4.16 22.68 -15.27
CA ASP A 173 -2.78 22.19 -15.09
C ASP A 173 -2.69 21.07 -14.04
N ASP A 174 -3.66 20.98 -13.14
CA ASP A 174 -3.72 19.92 -12.11
C ASP A 174 -4.24 18.59 -12.67
N ILE A 175 -4.84 18.61 -13.86
CA ILE A 175 -5.47 17.45 -14.48
C ILE A 175 -4.63 16.97 -15.65
N LYS A 176 -4.20 15.70 -15.58
CA LYS A 176 -3.47 15.06 -16.68
C LYS A 176 -4.25 13.85 -17.18
N VAL A 177 -4.59 13.88 -18.46
CA VAL A 177 -5.24 12.76 -19.15
C VAL A 177 -4.20 12.02 -19.97
N TYR A 178 -4.14 10.71 -19.83
CA TYR A 178 -3.20 9.92 -20.62
C TYR A 178 -3.78 8.57 -21.01
N VAL A 179 -3.29 8.06 -22.13
CA VAL A 179 -3.51 6.67 -22.57
C VAL A 179 -2.22 5.89 -22.34
N ASP A 180 -2.30 4.85 -21.53
CA ASP A 180 -1.16 3.95 -21.29
C ASP A 180 -1.19 2.81 -22.31
N VAL A 181 -0.14 2.72 -23.11
CA VAL A 181 -0.03 1.74 -24.19
C VAL A 181 0.88 0.55 -23.85
N VAL A 182 1.26 0.41 -22.59
CA VAL A 182 2.06 -0.74 -22.12
C VAL A 182 1.34 -2.05 -22.45
N GLY A 183 2.07 -2.99 -23.07
CA GLY A 183 1.58 -4.34 -23.35
C GLY A 183 0.53 -4.44 -24.46
N LEU A 184 0.14 -3.33 -25.11
CA LEU A 184 -0.75 -3.38 -26.26
C LEU A 184 -0.03 -3.95 -27.46
N LYS A 185 -0.70 -4.87 -28.17
CA LYS A 185 -0.22 -5.42 -29.45
C LYS A 185 -0.56 -4.46 -30.57
N LYS A 186 0.12 -4.63 -31.73
CA LYS A 186 -0.22 -3.87 -32.94
C LYS A 186 -1.68 -4.13 -33.34
N GLY A 187 -2.45 -3.06 -33.50
CA GLY A 187 -3.87 -3.12 -33.83
C GLY A 187 -4.65 -1.93 -33.27
N ARG A 188 -5.96 -1.92 -33.49
CA ARG A 188 -6.90 -0.94 -32.93
C ARG A 188 -7.36 -1.42 -31.56
N HIS A 189 -7.32 -0.52 -30.59
CA HIS A 189 -7.80 -0.73 -29.22
C HIS A 189 -8.83 0.37 -28.89
N ASN A 190 -9.87 0.00 -28.15
CA ASN A 190 -10.92 0.92 -27.67
C ASN A 190 -10.80 1.05 -26.16
#